data_33ad20c2136af3778774f9380e8b44ef
#
_entry.id   33ad20c2136af3778774f9380e8b44ef
#
_cell.length_a   1.000
_cell.length_b   1.000
_cell.length_c   1.000
_cell.angle_alpha   90.00
_cell.angle_beta   90.00
_cell.angle_gamma   90.00
#
_symmetry.space_group_name_H-M   'P 1'
#
loop_
_entity.id
_entity.type
_entity.pdbx_description
1 polymer ?
#
loop_
_entity_poly.entity_id
_entity_poly.type
_entity_poly.pdbx_seq_one_letter_code
_entity_poly.pdbx_strand_id
1 'polypeptide(L)'
;MNQMIQLPAWVFILTLFFGIAPTTGANEVKKIELTDPVYPKNPKRQHTLIAYQDSHGFPSGYSMKLINKVCIDDVCKLVDVTLYWDAMGFYQRLEYPKDEPLTKLEHDPFDAADYKKLDTILKDRKSILRDHSLGFLATENNDAAPVNSNKASKKDVDGVSKATPSAVKKAVVKDAAWTTWVLWHYANTEIVAMLRKMTESGCSEKYLNHLLDSKDWRKIEFVLKYCLKQKSVTDQYIDKVVKLLPSAGIDDIELAIKYIQQASPDKNTGYRKLLSIQAALNEY
;
A
#
# COMPACT_ATOMS: atom_id res chain seq x y z
N MET A 1 59.60 -20.80 29.85
CA MET A 1 58.29 -21.50 29.80
C MET A 1 57.18 -20.43 29.80
N ASN A 2 56.76 -20.00 28.61
CA ASN A 2 55.68 -19.02 28.43
C ASN A 2 54.38 -19.77 28.09
N GLN A 3 53.45 -19.76 29.00
CA GLN A 3 52.07 -20.20 28.69
C GLN A 3 51.32 -19.04 28.04
N MET A 4 51.00 -19.17 26.75
CA MET A 4 50.06 -18.33 26.05
C MET A 4 48.65 -18.76 26.43
N ILE A 5 47.90 -17.86 27.07
CA ILE A 5 46.48 -17.99 27.35
C ILE A 5 45.75 -17.66 26.06
N GLN A 6 45.08 -18.67 25.46
CA GLN A 6 44.14 -18.47 24.35
C GLN A 6 42.81 -17.96 24.88
N LEU A 7 42.41 -16.77 24.45
CA LEU A 7 41.06 -16.23 24.65
C LEU A 7 40.12 -16.79 23.58
N PRO A 8 38.89 -17.21 23.94
CA PRO A 8 37.94 -17.68 22.96
C PRO A 8 37.39 -16.51 22.14
N ALA A 9 37.41 -16.66 20.82
CA ALA A 9 36.82 -15.73 19.88
C ALA A 9 35.28 -15.78 20.02
N TRP A 10 34.72 -14.74 20.58
CA TRP A 10 33.27 -14.49 20.50
C TRP A 10 32.96 -14.09 19.08
N VAL A 11 32.30 -14.99 18.36
CA VAL A 11 31.74 -14.72 17.04
C VAL A 11 30.59 -13.77 17.25
N PHE A 12 30.80 -12.47 16.95
CA PHE A 12 29.72 -11.52 16.75
C PHE A 12 29.01 -11.89 15.46
N ILE A 13 27.88 -12.61 15.57
CA ILE A 13 26.94 -12.73 14.47
C ILE A 13 26.28 -11.36 14.34
N LEU A 14 26.82 -10.54 13.44
CA LEU A 14 26.21 -9.32 12.98
C LEU A 14 25.02 -9.73 12.10
N THR A 15 23.83 -9.85 12.69
CA THR A 15 22.58 -9.96 11.95
C THR A 15 22.37 -8.67 11.17
N LEU A 16 22.84 -8.66 9.92
CA LEU A 16 22.50 -7.66 8.93
C LEU A 16 21.00 -7.77 8.66
N PHE A 17 20.20 -7.02 9.40
CA PHE A 17 18.87 -6.64 8.95
C PHE A 17 19.07 -5.79 7.70
N PHE A 18 18.86 -6.40 6.54
CA PHE A 18 18.62 -5.67 5.29
C PHE A 18 17.29 -4.90 5.43
N GLY A 19 17.31 -3.79 6.16
CA GLY A 19 16.41 -2.71 5.91
C GLY A 19 16.73 -2.24 4.48
N ILE A 20 15.81 -2.46 3.54
CA ILE A 20 15.90 -1.81 2.24
C ILE A 20 15.84 -0.32 2.55
N ALA A 21 17.02 0.33 2.52
CA ALA A 21 17.11 1.77 2.61
C ALA A 21 16.20 2.39 1.55
N PRO A 22 15.60 3.56 1.76
CA PRO A 22 14.91 4.28 0.71
C PRO A 22 15.86 4.32 -0.48
N THR A 23 15.33 4.01 -1.67
CA THR A 23 16.11 3.96 -2.90
C THR A 23 17.06 5.17 -2.90
N THR A 24 18.36 4.88 -2.80
CA THR A 24 19.45 5.86 -2.73
C THR A 24 19.24 6.87 -3.85
N GLY A 25 18.75 8.08 -3.53
CA GLY A 25 18.48 9.12 -4.51
C GLY A 25 17.10 9.80 -4.46
N ALA A 26 16.19 9.38 -3.61
CA ALA A 26 14.91 10.09 -3.47
C ALA A 26 15.08 11.35 -2.61
N ASN A 27 14.79 12.52 -3.19
CA ASN A 27 14.85 13.79 -2.49
C ASN A 27 13.46 14.18 -1.96
N GLU A 28 13.38 14.65 -0.72
CA GLU A 28 12.18 15.29 -0.19
C GLU A 28 11.93 16.57 -0.97
N VAL A 29 10.73 16.72 -1.56
CA VAL A 29 10.41 17.84 -2.43
C VAL A 29 9.33 18.73 -1.83
N LYS A 30 8.33 18.14 -1.17
CA LYS A 30 7.16 18.88 -0.73
C LYS A 30 6.56 18.28 0.53
N LYS A 31 6.28 19.17 1.50
CA LYS A 31 5.40 18.87 2.65
C LYS A 31 3.99 19.34 2.34
N ILE A 32 3.01 18.53 2.64
CA ILE A 32 1.60 18.77 2.35
C ILE A 32 0.80 18.47 3.60
N GLU A 33 0.14 19.50 4.14
CA GLU A 33 -0.79 19.30 5.24
C GLU A 33 -2.12 18.78 4.71
N LEU A 34 -2.64 17.75 5.37
CA LEU A 34 -3.91 17.14 4.99
C LEU A 34 -4.74 16.78 6.22
N THR A 35 -6.05 16.86 6.06
CA THR A 35 -7.00 16.35 7.04
C THR A 35 -6.89 14.84 7.10
N ASP A 36 -7.09 14.26 8.28
CA ASP A 36 -7.02 12.82 8.50
C ASP A 36 -7.93 12.04 7.53
N PRO A 37 -7.36 11.20 6.65
CA PRO A 37 -8.15 10.49 5.63
C PRO A 37 -9.03 9.38 6.21
N VAL A 38 -8.68 8.81 7.36
CA VAL A 38 -9.46 7.76 8.04
C VAL A 38 -10.56 8.36 8.91
N TYR A 39 -10.33 9.56 9.44
CA TYR A 39 -11.28 10.27 10.31
C TYR A 39 -11.61 11.67 9.77
N PRO A 40 -12.18 11.80 8.55
CA PRO A 40 -12.34 13.09 7.86
C PRO A 40 -13.29 14.05 8.57
N LYS A 41 -14.12 13.57 9.48
CA LYS A 41 -15.03 14.40 10.28
C LYS A 41 -14.35 15.09 11.47
N ASN A 42 -13.08 14.80 11.73
CA ASN A 42 -12.32 15.42 12.81
C ASN A 42 -11.29 16.42 12.26
N PRO A 43 -11.65 17.72 12.15
CA PRO A 43 -10.77 18.73 11.55
C PRO A 43 -9.51 19.01 12.38
N LYS A 44 -9.45 18.56 13.64
CA LYS A 44 -8.28 18.71 14.50
C LYS A 44 -7.19 17.68 14.21
N ARG A 45 -7.52 16.61 13.47
CA ARG A 45 -6.55 15.61 13.05
C ARG A 45 -5.97 16.02 11.71
N GLN A 46 -4.73 16.49 11.76
CA GLN A 46 -3.96 16.84 10.57
C GLN A 46 -2.69 16.00 10.52
N HIS A 47 -2.28 15.66 9.30
CA HIS A 47 -1.06 14.92 9.05
C HIS A 47 -0.22 15.64 8.03
N THR A 48 1.09 15.52 8.17
CA THR A 48 2.04 16.01 7.17
C THR A 48 2.43 14.86 6.26
N LEU A 49 2.07 14.97 4.99
CA LEU A 49 2.52 14.09 3.92
C LEU A 49 3.79 14.65 3.30
N ILE A 50 4.80 13.81 3.13
CA ILE A 50 6.05 14.15 2.45
C ILE A 50 6.04 13.48 1.09
N ALA A 51 6.25 14.26 0.02
CA ALA A 51 6.39 13.76 -1.33
C ALA A 51 7.86 13.71 -1.74
N TYR A 52 8.25 12.64 -2.41
CA TYR A 52 9.60 12.38 -2.87
C TYR A 52 9.69 12.37 -4.40
N GLN A 53 10.85 12.78 -4.91
CA GLN A 53 11.22 12.63 -6.31
C GLN A 53 12.52 11.83 -6.44
N ASP A 54 12.66 11.14 -7.56
CA ASP A 54 13.91 10.48 -7.94
C ASP A 54 14.94 11.48 -8.52
N SER A 55 16.10 10.97 -8.94
CA SER A 55 17.18 11.78 -9.53
C SER A 55 16.79 12.45 -10.86
N HIS A 56 15.70 12.02 -11.50
CA HIS A 56 15.17 12.60 -12.74
C HIS A 56 14.09 13.66 -12.47
N GLY A 57 13.76 13.92 -11.19
CA GLY A 57 12.66 14.79 -10.79
C GLY A 57 11.27 14.18 -10.95
N PHE A 58 11.17 12.84 -11.13
CA PHE A 58 9.89 12.14 -11.23
C PHE A 58 9.35 11.78 -9.85
N PRO A 59 8.01 11.77 -9.67
CA PRO A 59 7.40 11.28 -8.44
C PRO A 59 7.89 9.85 -8.13
N SER A 60 8.48 9.64 -6.97
CA SER A 60 9.04 8.35 -6.56
C SER A 60 8.30 7.71 -5.39
N GLY A 61 7.63 8.49 -4.55
CA GLY A 61 6.87 7.98 -3.44
C GLY A 61 6.43 9.05 -2.44
N TYR A 62 5.85 8.56 -1.34
CA TYR A 62 5.28 9.40 -0.28
C TYR A 62 5.55 8.77 1.08
N SER A 63 5.59 9.61 2.12
CA SER A 63 5.53 9.14 3.50
C SER A 63 4.61 10.02 4.34
N MET A 64 4.06 9.43 5.40
CA MET A 64 3.24 10.14 6.36
C MET A 64 3.50 9.60 7.77
N LYS A 65 3.85 10.48 8.69
CA LYS A 65 3.96 10.16 10.09
C LYS A 65 2.58 10.16 10.74
N LEU A 66 2.27 9.07 11.43
CA LEU A 66 1.06 8.89 12.20
C LEU A 66 1.41 8.87 13.69
N ILE A 67 0.85 9.81 14.42
CA ILE A 67 0.94 9.84 15.88
C ILE A 67 -0.50 9.73 16.38
N ASN A 68 -0.83 8.61 17.02
CA ASN A 68 -2.17 8.37 17.56
C ASN A 68 -2.07 7.78 18.96
N LYS A 69 -2.97 8.23 19.86
CA LYS A 69 -3.08 7.66 21.21
C LYS A 69 -4.13 6.54 21.20
N VAL A 70 -3.72 5.39 21.67
CA VAL A 70 -4.61 4.27 21.97
C VAL A 70 -4.73 4.17 23.46
N CYS A 71 -5.93 4.38 24.00
CA CYS A 71 -6.19 4.30 25.44
C CYS A 71 -7.08 3.10 25.72
N ILE A 72 -6.63 2.23 26.62
CA ILE A 72 -7.37 1.09 27.16
C ILE A 72 -7.23 1.18 28.69
N ASP A 73 -8.35 1.13 29.41
CA ASP A 73 -8.38 1.15 30.87
C ASP A 73 -7.55 2.27 31.52
N ASP A 74 -7.74 3.51 31.02
CA ASP A 74 -7.03 4.72 31.46
C ASP A 74 -5.51 4.75 31.17
N VAL A 75 -4.96 3.70 30.59
CA VAL A 75 -3.57 3.66 30.08
C VAL A 75 -3.55 3.93 28.60
N CYS A 76 -2.86 5.01 28.23
CA CYS A 76 -2.73 5.40 26.83
C CYS A 76 -1.33 5.04 26.32
N LYS A 77 -1.25 4.33 25.20
CA LYS A 77 -0.02 4.10 24.44
C LYS A 77 -0.02 4.93 23.18
N LEU A 78 1.15 5.38 22.80
CA LEU A 78 1.35 6.14 21.59
C LEU A 78 1.62 5.18 20.43
N VAL A 79 0.83 5.28 19.37
CA VAL A 79 1.19 4.69 18.07
C VAL A 79 1.97 5.76 17.32
N ASP A 80 3.28 5.63 17.25
CA ASP A 80 4.17 6.49 16.47
C ASP A 80 4.76 5.65 15.33
N VAL A 81 4.28 5.85 14.11
CA VAL A 81 4.76 5.13 12.94
C VAL A 81 4.85 6.06 11.74
N THR A 82 5.76 5.75 10.81
CA THR A 82 5.80 6.37 9.50
C THR A 82 5.46 5.34 8.44
N LEU A 83 4.40 5.58 7.68
CA LEU A 83 4.02 4.76 6.53
C LEU A 83 4.65 5.33 5.26
N TYR A 84 5.07 4.42 4.37
CA TYR A 84 5.67 4.77 3.08
C TYR A 84 4.91 4.11 1.93
N TRP A 85 4.70 4.87 0.86
CA TRP A 85 4.07 4.42 -0.38
C TRP A 85 4.96 4.73 -1.57
N ASP A 86 4.85 3.93 -2.62
CA ASP A 86 5.40 4.31 -3.92
C ASP A 86 4.54 5.40 -4.59
N ALA A 87 5.00 5.90 -5.74
CA ALA A 87 4.28 6.94 -6.48
C ALA A 87 2.88 6.50 -6.95
N MET A 88 2.62 5.19 -7.06
CA MET A 88 1.31 4.64 -7.41
C MET A 88 0.37 4.47 -6.21
N GLY A 89 0.83 4.84 -5.00
CA GLY A 89 0.07 4.71 -3.76
C GLY A 89 0.04 3.29 -3.21
N PHE A 90 0.97 2.41 -3.60
CA PHE A 90 1.11 1.10 -2.99
C PHE A 90 1.97 1.21 -1.74
N TYR A 91 1.44 0.72 -0.61
CA TYR A 91 2.22 0.63 0.62
C TYR A 91 3.51 -0.16 0.39
N GLN A 92 4.62 0.37 0.90
CA GLN A 92 5.94 -0.22 0.76
C GLN A 92 6.45 -0.77 2.09
N ARG A 93 6.43 0.06 3.12
CA ARG A 93 6.98 -0.27 4.43
C ARG A 93 6.46 0.64 5.53
N LEU A 94 6.69 0.24 6.77
CA LEU A 94 6.43 0.97 7.99
C LEU A 94 7.74 1.14 8.77
N GLU A 95 7.93 2.32 9.34
CA GLU A 95 8.99 2.60 10.31
C GLU A 95 8.38 3.00 11.65
N TYR A 96 9.07 2.69 12.73
CA TYR A 96 8.68 3.01 14.10
C TYR A 96 9.92 3.26 14.96
N PRO A 97 9.83 4.08 16.05
CA PRO A 97 10.91 4.26 17.01
C PRO A 97 11.17 2.95 17.75
N LYS A 98 12.45 2.58 17.89
CA LYS A 98 12.83 1.30 18.54
C LYS A 98 12.51 1.29 20.04
N ASP A 99 12.51 2.44 20.66
CA ASP A 99 12.21 2.68 22.07
C ASP A 99 10.71 2.79 22.37
N GLU A 100 9.89 2.95 21.32
CA GLU A 100 8.42 3.02 21.42
C GLU A 100 7.77 2.00 20.45
N PRO A 101 7.88 0.67 20.71
CA PRO A 101 7.29 -0.33 19.85
C PRO A 101 5.76 -0.26 19.88
N LEU A 102 5.13 -0.70 18.78
CA LEU A 102 3.69 -0.96 18.79
C LEU A 102 3.35 -1.98 19.88
N THR A 103 2.15 -1.85 20.44
CA THR A 103 1.70 -2.74 21.52
C THR A 103 0.43 -3.47 21.15
N LYS A 104 0.27 -4.66 21.72
CA LYS A 104 -0.95 -5.48 21.74
C LYS A 104 -1.88 -5.05 22.86
N LEU A 105 -3.00 -5.75 22.99
CA LEU A 105 -3.84 -5.73 24.17
C LEU A 105 -2.95 -6.03 25.41
N GLU A 106 -3.29 -5.48 26.58
CA GLU A 106 -2.47 -5.58 27.80
C GLU A 106 -1.10 -4.92 27.71
N HIS A 107 -0.86 -4.13 26.65
CA HIS A 107 0.37 -3.36 26.41
C HIS A 107 1.64 -4.19 26.14
N ASP A 108 1.51 -5.47 25.81
CA ASP A 108 2.64 -6.28 25.35
C ASP A 108 3.23 -5.69 24.08
N PRO A 109 4.56 -5.53 23.98
CA PRO A 109 5.18 -5.01 22.78
C PRO A 109 5.07 -5.99 21.61
N PHE A 110 5.00 -5.46 20.38
CA PHE A 110 5.15 -6.27 19.17
C PHE A 110 6.55 -6.89 19.12
N ASP A 111 6.59 -8.17 18.77
CA ASP A 111 7.83 -8.84 18.43
C ASP A 111 8.12 -8.78 16.91
N ALA A 112 9.24 -9.34 16.47
CA ALA A 112 9.62 -9.35 15.06
C ALA A 112 8.64 -10.11 14.17
N ALA A 113 7.96 -11.15 14.68
CA ALA A 113 6.96 -11.92 13.93
C ALA A 113 5.67 -11.11 13.74
N ASP A 114 5.27 -10.33 14.77
CA ASP A 114 4.14 -9.42 14.69
C ASP A 114 4.34 -8.34 13.63
N TYR A 115 5.51 -7.69 13.62
CA TYR A 115 5.84 -6.70 12.58
C TYR A 115 5.87 -7.29 11.19
N LYS A 116 6.43 -8.49 11.01
CA LYS A 116 6.41 -9.20 9.73
C LYS A 116 5.00 -9.51 9.28
N LYS A 117 4.14 -9.96 10.20
CA LYS A 117 2.73 -10.22 9.92
C LYS A 117 2.00 -8.93 9.57
N LEU A 118 2.20 -7.86 10.34
CA LEU A 118 1.61 -6.54 10.06
C LEU A 118 2.02 -6.04 8.66
N ASP A 119 3.30 -6.09 8.31
CA ASP A 119 3.77 -5.68 6.98
C ASP A 119 3.09 -6.47 5.85
N THR A 120 2.92 -7.79 6.03
CA THR A 120 2.19 -8.64 5.08
C THR A 120 0.72 -8.22 4.94
N ILE A 121 0.06 -7.92 6.06
CA ILE A 121 -1.34 -7.47 6.08
C ILE A 121 -1.47 -6.10 5.40
N LEU A 122 -0.57 -5.15 5.67
CA LEU A 122 -0.60 -3.83 5.07
C LEU A 122 -0.36 -3.85 3.54
N LYS A 123 0.33 -4.86 3.03
CA LYS A 123 0.51 -5.11 1.59
C LYS A 123 -0.71 -5.71 0.92
N ASP A 124 -1.59 -6.38 1.69
CA ASP A 124 -2.81 -6.98 1.15
C ASP A 124 -3.94 -5.96 0.98
N ARG A 125 -4.04 -5.39 -0.20
CA ARG A 125 -5.08 -4.42 -0.56
C ARG A 125 -6.47 -5.03 -0.72
N LYS A 126 -6.58 -6.36 -0.81
CA LYS A 126 -7.84 -7.10 -0.93
C LYS A 126 -8.29 -7.68 0.41
N SER A 127 -7.64 -7.27 1.50
CA SER A 127 -7.98 -7.74 2.85
C SER A 127 -9.45 -7.49 3.19
N ILE A 128 -10.02 -8.42 3.95
CA ILE A 128 -11.37 -8.30 4.54
C ILE A 128 -11.51 -7.08 5.46
N LEU A 129 -10.40 -6.48 5.91
CA LEU A 129 -10.39 -5.27 6.74
C LEU A 129 -11.10 -4.10 6.07
N ARG A 130 -11.19 -4.10 4.72
CA ARG A 130 -11.90 -3.07 3.95
C ARG A 130 -13.38 -2.99 4.32
N ASP A 131 -14.03 -4.14 4.46
CA ASP A 131 -15.48 -4.26 4.51
C ASP A 131 -15.99 -4.56 5.92
N HIS A 132 -15.07 -4.75 6.89
CA HIS A 132 -15.43 -5.09 8.25
C HIS A 132 -15.09 -3.97 9.23
N SER A 133 -16.05 -3.69 10.11
CA SER A 133 -15.86 -2.72 11.19
C SER A 133 -14.93 -3.28 12.27
N LEU A 134 -14.30 -2.38 13.01
CA LEU A 134 -13.46 -2.75 14.15
C LEU A 134 -14.23 -3.59 15.21
N GLY A 135 -15.48 -3.26 15.48
CA GLY A 135 -16.31 -4.02 16.43
C GLY A 135 -16.51 -5.49 16.03
N PHE A 136 -16.67 -5.76 14.73
CA PHE A 136 -16.76 -7.14 14.21
C PHE A 136 -15.43 -7.89 14.44
N LEU A 137 -14.30 -7.26 14.16
CA LEU A 137 -12.98 -7.89 14.31
C LEU A 137 -12.63 -8.18 15.78
N ALA A 138 -13.03 -7.32 16.71
CA ALA A 138 -12.81 -7.51 18.14
C ALA A 138 -13.60 -8.70 18.71
N THR A 139 -14.87 -8.88 18.29
CA THR A 139 -15.71 -10.00 18.75
C THR A 139 -15.22 -11.34 18.27
N GLU A 140 -14.67 -11.41 17.05
CA GLU A 140 -14.18 -12.66 16.45
C GLU A 140 -12.78 -13.08 16.96
N ASN A 141 -12.00 -12.12 17.52
CA ASN A 141 -10.66 -12.40 18.06
C ASN A 141 -10.63 -12.69 19.58
N ASN A 142 -11.78 -12.66 20.29
CA ASN A 142 -11.87 -12.65 21.74
C ASN A 142 -11.15 -11.44 22.40
N ASP A 143 -10.75 -10.45 21.63
CA ASP A 143 -10.23 -9.20 22.15
C ASP A 143 -11.40 -8.41 22.71
N ALA A 144 -11.73 -8.62 23.98
CA ALA A 144 -12.76 -7.88 24.67
C ALA A 144 -12.31 -6.42 24.89
N ALA A 145 -12.34 -5.62 23.82
CA ALA A 145 -12.27 -4.17 23.98
C ALA A 145 -13.64 -3.68 24.46
N PRO A 146 -13.74 -2.87 25.52
CA PRO A 146 -14.98 -2.24 25.90
C PRO A 146 -15.38 -1.23 24.83
N VAL A 147 -16.29 -1.63 23.97
CA VAL A 147 -16.90 -0.73 23.00
C VAL A 147 -17.90 0.13 23.73
N ASN A 148 -17.53 1.37 24.03
CA ASN A 148 -18.49 2.43 24.30
C ASN A 148 -19.27 2.73 23.03
N SER A 149 -20.18 1.83 22.69
CA SER A 149 -21.10 1.97 21.56
C SER A 149 -22.32 2.74 21.99
N ASN A 150 -22.31 4.05 21.83
CA ASN A 150 -23.57 4.76 21.67
C ASN A 150 -24.22 4.30 20.37
N LYS A 151 -25.23 3.43 20.51
CA LYS A 151 -26.31 3.08 19.57
C LYS A 151 -25.99 3.27 18.08
N ALA A 152 -25.46 2.25 17.46
CA ALA A 152 -25.67 2.06 16.03
C ALA A 152 -26.91 1.19 15.81
N SER A 153 -27.92 1.76 15.16
CA SER A 153 -29.18 1.12 14.81
C SER A 153 -28.93 -0.13 13.98
N LYS A 154 -29.57 -1.25 14.39
CA LYS A 154 -29.77 -2.42 13.54
C LYS A 154 -30.46 -1.98 12.23
N LYS A 155 -29.75 -2.04 11.14
CA LYS A 155 -30.34 -2.25 9.83
C LYS A 155 -29.74 -3.54 9.31
N ASP A 156 -30.60 -4.56 9.21
CA ASP A 156 -30.35 -5.80 8.49
C ASP A 156 -29.91 -5.44 7.06
N VAL A 157 -28.67 -5.82 6.74
CA VAL A 157 -28.20 -5.86 5.34
C VAL A 157 -27.97 -7.34 5.05
N ASP A 158 -28.98 -7.95 4.47
CA ASP A 158 -28.86 -9.26 3.83
C ASP A 158 -27.75 -9.23 2.77
N GLY A 159 -26.82 -10.18 2.85
CA GLY A 159 -25.92 -10.48 1.75
C GLY A 159 -24.42 -10.29 1.98
N VAL A 160 -23.94 -9.89 3.15
CA VAL A 160 -22.50 -9.89 3.43
C VAL A 160 -22.09 -11.29 3.88
N SER A 161 -21.29 -12.00 3.08
CA SER A 161 -20.63 -13.24 3.49
C SER A 161 -19.89 -13.01 4.80
N LYS A 162 -20.35 -13.62 5.90
CA LYS A 162 -19.67 -13.56 7.19
C LYS A 162 -18.27 -14.15 7.02
N ALA A 163 -17.24 -13.34 7.25
CA ALA A 163 -15.88 -13.84 7.29
C ALA A 163 -15.76 -14.94 8.34
N THR A 164 -15.06 -16.03 8.00
CA THR A 164 -14.83 -17.10 8.96
C THR A 164 -13.83 -16.66 10.02
N PRO A 165 -13.89 -17.19 11.26
CA PRO A 165 -12.91 -16.88 12.31
C PRO A 165 -11.44 -17.05 11.85
N SER A 166 -11.18 -18.03 10.98
CA SER A 166 -9.85 -18.24 10.41
C SER A 166 -9.40 -17.10 9.47
N ALA A 167 -10.32 -16.51 8.68
CA ALA A 167 -10.02 -15.36 7.83
C ALA A 167 -9.72 -14.11 8.66
N VAL A 168 -10.49 -13.86 9.72
CA VAL A 168 -10.24 -12.76 10.65
C VAL A 168 -8.87 -12.90 11.32
N LYS A 169 -8.54 -14.09 11.86
CA LYS A 169 -7.22 -14.36 12.48
C LYS A 169 -6.04 -14.14 11.52
N LYS A 170 -6.23 -14.39 10.22
CA LYS A 170 -5.21 -14.10 9.20
C LYS A 170 -5.09 -12.61 8.92
N ALA A 171 -6.19 -11.87 8.97
CA ALA A 171 -6.26 -10.46 8.60
C ALA A 171 -5.77 -9.51 9.68
N VAL A 172 -5.54 -9.96 10.93
CA VAL A 172 -5.05 -9.12 12.03
C VAL A 172 -3.84 -9.73 12.72
N VAL A 173 -3.03 -8.88 13.35
CA VAL A 173 -2.03 -9.33 14.33
C VAL A 173 -2.77 -9.76 15.58
N LYS A 174 -2.37 -10.89 16.19
CA LYS A 174 -2.99 -11.43 17.39
C LYS A 174 -2.94 -10.37 18.50
N ASP A 175 -4.04 -10.19 19.19
CA ASP A 175 -4.22 -9.24 20.32
C ASP A 175 -3.92 -7.77 19.92
N ALA A 176 -3.97 -7.44 18.62
CA ALA A 176 -3.73 -6.10 18.08
C ALA A 176 -4.68 -5.75 16.91
N ALA A 177 -5.93 -6.21 16.98
CA ALA A 177 -6.93 -6.01 15.92
C ALA A 177 -7.14 -4.53 15.61
N TRP A 178 -7.23 -3.67 16.65
CA TRP A 178 -7.41 -2.23 16.48
C TRP A 178 -6.24 -1.57 15.76
N THR A 179 -5.01 -1.83 16.21
CA THR A 179 -3.79 -1.27 15.58
C THR A 179 -3.67 -1.71 14.14
N THR A 180 -3.92 -3.01 13.88
CA THR A 180 -3.87 -3.58 12.53
C THR A 180 -4.92 -2.94 11.61
N TRP A 181 -6.17 -2.81 12.09
CA TRP A 181 -7.28 -2.22 11.32
C TRP A 181 -6.99 -0.76 10.96
N VAL A 182 -6.59 0.03 11.95
CA VAL A 182 -6.30 1.46 11.74
C VAL A 182 -5.17 1.66 10.75
N LEU A 183 -4.04 0.95 10.94
CA LEU A 183 -2.88 1.08 10.05
C LEU A 183 -3.19 0.59 8.63
N TRP A 184 -4.01 -0.49 8.51
CA TRP A 184 -4.44 -0.96 7.20
C TRP A 184 -5.27 0.09 6.46
N HIS A 185 -6.19 0.77 7.16
CA HIS A 185 -7.01 1.81 6.56
C HIS A 185 -6.18 3.01 6.14
N TYR A 186 -5.22 3.46 6.94
CA TYR A 186 -4.27 4.49 6.51
C TYR A 186 -3.44 4.04 5.30
N ALA A 187 -3.04 2.78 5.24
CA ALA A 187 -2.19 2.28 4.15
C ALA A 187 -2.95 2.12 2.83
N ASN A 188 -4.27 1.82 2.84
CA ASN A 188 -4.94 1.23 1.69
C ASN A 188 -6.26 1.89 1.24
N THR A 189 -6.79 2.88 1.97
CA THR A 189 -8.09 3.47 1.61
C THR A 189 -7.95 4.85 0.95
N GLU A 190 -8.59 5.88 1.50
CA GLU A 190 -8.70 7.22 0.94
C GLU A 190 -7.36 7.86 0.56
N ILE A 191 -6.32 7.57 1.33
CA ILE A 191 -4.97 8.08 1.08
C ILE A 191 -4.45 7.67 -0.31
N VAL A 192 -4.72 6.44 -0.75
CA VAL A 192 -4.23 5.90 -2.03
C VAL A 192 -4.78 6.69 -3.22
N ALA A 193 -6.08 7.03 -3.18
CA ALA A 193 -6.71 7.83 -4.23
C ALA A 193 -6.10 9.24 -4.30
N MET A 194 -5.82 9.83 -3.14
CA MET A 194 -5.17 11.14 -3.04
C MET A 194 -3.73 11.10 -3.57
N LEU A 195 -2.92 10.12 -3.16
CA LEU A 195 -1.54 9.96 -3.63
C LEU A 195 -1.49 9.79 -5.15
N ARG A 196 -2.37 8.95 -5.71
CA ARG A 196 -2.47 8.77 -7.17
C ARG A 196 -2.82 10.08 -7.88
N LYS A 197 -3.78 10.84 -7.36
CA LYS A 197 -4.14 12.15 -7.93
C LYS A 197 -2.97 13.13 -7.90
N MET A 198 -2.17 13.11 -6.83
CA MET A 198 -0.96 13.93 -6.72
C MET A 198 0.09 13.51 -7.76
N THR A 199 0.33 12.22 -7.94
CA THR A 199 1.22 11.71 -8.98
C THR A 199 0.69 12.06 -10.37
N GLU A 200 -0.62 11.92 -10.62
CA GLU A 200 -1.26 12.32 -11.88
C GLU A 200 -1.04 13.81 -12.20
N SER A 201 -1.05 14.69 -11.20
CA SER A 201 -0.80 16.13 -11.41
C SER A 201 0.63 16.47 -11.85
N GLY A 202 1.58 15.57 -11.60
CA GLY A 202 2.97 15.68 -12.01
C GLY A 202 3.31 14.88 -13.29
N CYS A 203 2.31 14.27 -13.95
CA CYS A 203 2.56 13.45 -15.13
C CYS A 203 3.01 14.31 -16.33
N SER A 204 4.15 13.94 -16.89
CA SER A 204 4.65 14.40 -18.17
C SER A 204 4.79 13.20 -19.12
N GLU A 205 4.86 13.47 -20.43
CA GLU A 205 5.12 12.40 -21.42
C GLU A 205 6.39 11.62 -21.09
N LYS A 206 7.46 12.32 -20.67
CA LYS A 206 8.72 11.70 -20.25
C LYS A 206 8.52 10.75 -19.08
N TYR A 207 7.73 11.15 -18.08
CA TYR A 207 7.44 10.30 -16.94
C TYR A 207 6.59 9.08 -17.31
N LEU A 208 5.54 9.25 -18.14
CA LEU A 208 4.71 8.15 -18.60
C LEU A 208 5.53 7.12 -19.38
N ASN A 209 6.43 7.56 -20.26
CA ASN A 209 7.36 6.69 -20.96
C ASN A 209 8.30 5.94 -20.00
N HIS A 210 8.84 6.63 -18.99
CA HIS A 210 9.68 6.00 -17.96
C HIS A 210 8.93 4.91 -17.20
N LEU A 211 7.65 5.13 -16.85
CA LEU A 211 6.82 4.13 -16.18
C LEU A 211 6.56 2.91 -17.08
N LEU A 212 6.29 3.10 -18.36
CA LEU A 212 6.10 2.00 -19.33
C LEU A 212 7.39 1.18 -19.54
N ASP A 213 8.55 1.84 -19.53
CA ASP A 213 9.86 1.17 -19.68
C ASP A 213 10.25 0.31 -18.48
N SER A 214 9.64 0.54 -17.34
CA SER A 214 9.87 -0.24 -16.12
C SER A 214 9.42 -1.70 -16.21
N LYS A 215 8.51 -2.04 -17.14
CA LYS A 215 7.86 -3.36 -17.30
C LYS A 215 7.10 -3.84 -16.04
N ASP A 216 6.88 -2.97 -15.08
CA ASP A 216 6.07 -3.24 -13.87
C ASP A 216 4.59 -2.94 -14.18
N TRP A 217 3.74 -3.97 -14.21
CA TRP A 217 2.33 -3.82 -14.56
C TRP A 217 1.55 -2.90 -13.62
N ARG A 218 1.97 -2.73 -12.38
CA ARG A 218 1.36 -1.73 -11.47
C ARG A 218 1.56 -0.30 -11.97
N LYS A 219 2.73 -0.02 -12.58
CA LYS A 219 3.06 1.28 -13.18
C LYS A 219 2.38 1.43 -14.55
N ILE A 220 2.36 0.34 -15.33
CA ILE A 220 1.65 0.30 -16.63
C ILE A 220 0.16 0.54 -16.42
N GLU A 221 -0.47 -0.14 -15.45
CA GLU A 221 -1.87 0.08 -15.05
C GLU A 221 -2.15 1.56 -14.75
N PHE A 222 -1.25 2.22 -14.01
CA PHE A 222 -1.38 3.65 -13.74
C PHE A 222 -1.36 4.48 -15.01
N VAL A 223 -0.40 4.23 -15.93
CA VAL A 223 -0.31 4.95 -17.22
C VAL A 223 -1.57 4.76 -18.05
N LEU A 224 -2.04 3.51 -18.19
CA LEU A 224 -3.26 3.21 -18.96
C LEU A 224 -4.50 3.90 -18.37
N LYS A 225 -4.67 3.83 -17.06
CA LYS A 225 -5.77 4.52 -16.37
C LYS A 225 -5.68 6.03 -16.48
N TYR A 226 -4.47 6.60 -16.41
CA TYR A 226 -4.26 8.03 -16.63
C TYR A 226 -4.65 8.44 -18.05
N CYS A 227 -4.18 7.71 -19.08
CA CYS A 227 -4.51 8.01 -20.47
C CYS A 227 -6.02 7.91 -20.74
N LEU A 228 -6.67 6.87 -20.21
CA LEU A 228 -8.12 6.67 -20.38
C LEU A 228 -8.99 7.76 -19.74
N LYS A 229 -8.46 8.52 -18.78
CA LYS A 229 -9.16 9.66 -18.17
C LYS A 229 -9.06 10.95 -19.01
N GLN A 230 -8.15 11.01 -19.98
CA GLN A 230 -7.98 12.20 -20.82
C GLN A 230 -9.15 12.35 -21.79
N LYS A 231 -9.47 13.61 -22.16
CA LYS A 231 -10.52 13.91 -23.15
C LYS A 231 -10.27 13.28 -24.53
N SER A 232 -8.99 13.20 -24.92
CA SER A 232 -8.53 12.50 -26.11
C SER A 232 -7.48 11.49 -25.68
N VAL A 233 -7.76 10.21 -25.89
CA VAL A 233 -6.84 9.12 -25.52
C VAL A 233 -5.75 9.04 -26.60
N THR A 234 -4.51 9.20 -26.19
CA THR A 234 -3.36 9.18 -27.12
C THR A 234 -3.05 7.76 -27.60
N ASP A 235 -2.71 7.62 -28.89
CA ASP A 235 -2.31 6.36 -29.53
C ASP A 235 -0.80 6.07 -29.41
N GLN A 236 -0.01 7.06 -28.98
CA GLN A 236 1.46 6.99 -28.96
C GLN A 236 2.05 5.82 -28.15
N TYR A 237 1.30 5.26 -27.19
CA TYR A 237 1.77 4.15 -26.35
C TYR A 237 1.27 2.78 -26.81
N ILE A 238 0.41 2.70 -27.84
CA ILE A 238 -0.20 1.43 -28.28
C ILE A 238 0.86 0.36 -28.57
N ASP A 239 1.84 0.67 -29.41
CA ASP A 239 2.88 -0.30 -29.81
C ASP A 239 3.72 -0.78 -28.62
N LYS A 240 3.95 0.09 -27.65
CA LYS A 240 4.68 -0.24 -26.42
C LYS A 240 3.84 -1.16 -25.52
N VAL A 241 2.56 -0.85 -25.36
CA VAL A 241 1.62 -1.65 -24.57
C VAL A 241 1.44 -3.04 -25.21
N VAL A 242 1.29 -3.11 -26.54
CA VAL A 242 1.19 -4.38 -27.28
C VAL A 242 2.39 -5.28 -26.98
N LYS A 243 3.62 -4.75 -26.99
CA LYS A 243 4.84 -5.51 -26.68
C LYS A 243 4.93 -6.01 -25.24
N LEU A 244 4.21 -5.39 -24.31
CA LEU A 244 4.21 -5.77 -22.91
C LEU A 244 3.14 -6.82 -22.55
N LEU A 245 2.11 -6.99 -23.40
CA LEU A 245 0.98 -7.89 -23.15
C LEU A 245 1.34 -9.35 -22.85
N PRO A 246 2.38 -9.97 -23.46
CA PRO A 246 2.74 -11.35 -23.12
C PRO A 246 3.13 -11.56 -21.65
N SER A 247 3.48 -10.49 -20.93
CA SER A 247 3.81 -10.53 -19.49
C SER A 247 2.67 -10.08 -18.57
N ALA A 248 1.50 -9.78 -19.13
CA ALA A 248 0.35 -9.23 -18.41
C ALA A 248 -0.46 -10.30 -17.66
N GLY A 249 -1.01 -9.93 -16.51
CA GLY A 249 -2.08 -10.68 -15.86
C GLY A 249 -3.42 -10.47 -16.57
N ILE A 250 -4.43 -11.28 -16.24
CA ILE A 250 -5.76 -11.23 -16.89
C ILE A 250 -6.38 -9.84 -16.76
N ASP A 251 -6.39 -9.25 -15.56
CA ASP A 251 -6.96 -7.93 -15.30
C ASP A 251 -6.22 -6.83 -16.09
N ASP A 252 -4.89 -6.99 -16.26
CA ASP A 252 -4.02 -6.06 -17.00
C ASP A 252 -4.28 -6.14 -18.52
N ILE A 253 -4.51 -7.36 -19.04
CA ILE A 253 -4.87 -7.58 -20.44
C ILE A 253 -6.18 -6.87 -20.79
N GLU A 254 -7.21 -6.99 -19.94
CA GLU A 254 -8.49 -6.32 -20.15
C GLU A 254 -8.34 -4.79 -20.21
N LEU A 255 -7.57 -4.22 -19.27
CA LEU A 255 -7.28 -2.80 -19.25
C LEU A 255 -6.51 -2.34 -20.50
N ALA A 256 -5.50 -3.12 -20.93
CA ALA A 256 -4.72 -2.82 -22.10
C ALA A 256 -5.55 -2.88 -23.39
N ILE A 257 -6.43 -3.88 -23.54
CA ILE A 257 -7.38 -3.99 -24.66
C ILE A 257 -8.28 -2.75 -24.69
N LYS A 258 -8.84 -2.35 -23.57
CA LYS A 258 -9.68 -1.15 -23.48
C LYS A 258 -8.92 0.10 -23.91
N TYR A 259 -7.66 0.25 -23.48
CA TYR A 259 -6.81 1.37 -23.91
C TYR A 259 -6.57 1.34 -25.42
N ILE A 260 -6.15 0.20 -25.99
CA ILE A 260 -5.88 0.06 -27.42
C ILE A 260 -7.12 0.40 -28.25
N GLN A 261 -8.31 -0.08 -27.84
CA GLN A 261 -9.57 0.21 -28.53
C GLN A 261 -9.95 1.69 -28.53
N GLN A 262 -9.72 2.39 -27.40
CA GLN A 262 -10.09 3.80 -27.26
C GLN A 262 -9.05 4.75 -27.86
N ALA A 263 -7.77 4.36 -27.83
CA ALA A 263 -6.67 5.15 -28.35
C ALA A 263 -6.49 4.98 -29.87
N SER A 264 -6.99 3.89 -30.48
CA SER A 264 -6.85 3.66 -31.91
C SER A 264 -7.66 4.67 -32.71
N PRO A 265 -7.10 5.24 -33.81
CA PRO A 265 -7.78 6.23 -34.65
C PRO A 265 -9.06 5.69 -35.29
N ASP A 266 -9.12 4.38 -35.52
CA ASP A 266 -10.31 3.67 -36.01
C ASP A 266 -10.36 2.23 -35.45
N LYS A 267 -11.57 1.63 -35.50
CA LYS A 267 -11.80 0.28 -34.99
C LYS A 267 -10.95 -0.79 -35.68
N ASN A 268 -10.75 -0.67 -37.00
CA ASN A 268 -10.02 -1.67 -37.77
C ASN A 268 -8.55 -1.69 -37.35
N THR A 269 -7.93 -0.52 -37.17
CA THR A 269 -6.56 -0.39 -36.66
C THR A 269 -6.44 -1.03 -35.26
N GLY A 270 -7.35 -0.75 -34.36
CA GLY A 270 -7.40 -1.37 -33.03
C GLY A 270 -7.49 -2.89 -33.12
N TYR A 271 -8.40 -3.43 -33.92
CA TYR A 271 -8.55 -4.88 -34.12
C TYR A 271 -7.32 -5.54 -34.73
N ARG A 272 -6.66 -4.93 -35.75
CA ARG A 272 -5.42 -5.46 -36.34
C ARG A 272 -4.30 -5.56 -35.31
N LYS A 273 -4.15 -4.55 -34.45
CA LYS A 273 -3.18 -4.58 -33.34
C LYS A 273 -3.47 -5.72 -32.36
N LEU A 274 -4.74 -5.94 -31.99
CA LEU A 274 -5.16 -7.03 -31.10
C LEU A 274 -4.95 -8.41 -31.76
N LEU A 275 -5.24 -8.58 -33.05
CA LEU A 275 -5.01 -9.82 -33.79
C LEU A 275 -3.52 -10.16 -33.89
N SER A 276 -2.65 -9.17 -34.05
CA SER A 276 -1.19 -9.41 -34.05
C SER A 276 -0.68 -9.97 -32.72
N ILE A 277 -1.33 -9.61 -31.60
CA ILE A 277 -1.02 -10.15 -30.27
C ILE A 277 -1.47 -11.61 -30.17
N GLN A 278 -2.66 -11.93 -30.66
CA GLN A 278 -3.18 -13.30 -30.61
C GLN A 278 -2.29 -14.26 -31.41
N ALA A 279 -1.78 -13.83 -32.57
CA ALA A 279 -0.81 -14.60 -33.34
C ALA A 279 0.48 -14.85 -32.53
N ALA A 280 1.02 -13.80 -31.89
CA ALA A 280 2.23 -13.92 -31.08
C ALA A 280 2.05 -14.78 -29.81
N LEU A 281 0.84 -14.80 -29.21
CA LEU A 281 0.54 -15.64 -28.04
C LEU A 281 0.34 -17.12 -28.41
N ASN A 282 -0.07 -17.42 -29.65
CA ASN A 282 -0.26 -18.80 -30.12
C ASN A 282 1.04 -19.47 -30.58
N GLU A 283 2.15 -18.70 -30.68
CA GLU A 283 3.48 -19.23 -31.01
C GLU A 283 4.28 -19.66 -29.75
N TYR A 284 3.73 -19.50 -28.55
CA TYR A 284 4.28 -19.95 -27.26
C TYR A 284 3.42 -21.07 -26.67
#